data_fa5e1a7879f9094ed5b547e242a6a5f0
#
_entry.id   fa5e1a7879f9094ed5b547e242a6a5f0
#
_cell.length_a   1.000
_cell.length_b   1.000
_cell.length_c   1.000
_cell.angle_alpha   90.00
_cell.angle_beta   90.00
_cell.angle_gamma   90.00
#
_symmetry.space_group_name_H-M   'P 1'
#
loop_
_entity.id
_entity.type
_entity.pdbx_description
1 polymer ?
#
loop_
_entity_poly.entity_id
_entity_poly.type
_entity_poly.pdbx_seq_one_letter_code
_entity_poly.pdbx_strand_id
1 'polypeptide(L)'
;MRNSRRLMALVMALLMVFSMSFAMADLSGEEYAEQAKFVTELASDYSGKTVILHSNDVHGAVEGYAYIAALKAQFQALGADVIVADAGDFSQGTTYVSTSKGLSAVELMNAAGYDVITLGNHEFDFGYAQLLDNLSKAQFKVVCADVIVDETGASIYDGSTVITTPSGLKVGFFGMETPETATKVNPGLIKEISFVTFGDLYTCAQAQIDALKAEADVVVGLTHLGVDAESAPNGYRSIDLWNHIEGADILLDGHSHTVMTAGENGEPIQSTGTKFANIGVVVIDNATKAIEDHFLVATEGLAQDEAVLAQAKAIVDEVEAKYGAVFAKTEVVLNGERDPGNRTEETNLGDLICDAMVWSVLKEGGIEQAEPNHVVGITNGGGIRATIEAGDITMNMINTVLPFGNTVAVVYVTGEELLEALEASTYCTPEAIGGYPQTSGITYTLDTTKAYDQGDLYILDGKETTYYAPKSIQRVTITAINGEAFDPAATYAVVTNNFCSAGGDTYNVFGRSTSSFDTGIPMDETVMQFVSEVLDGTITAEAYGQPRGSETQIR
;
A
#
# COMPACT_ATOMS: atom_id res chain seq x y z
N MET A 1 -5.18 37.59 -51.01
CA MET A 1 -6.24 36.68 -50.54
C MET A 1 -5.81 35.18 -50.43
N ARG A 2 -4.88 34.68 -51.26
CA ARG A 2 -4.45 33.26 -51.23
C ARG A 2 -3.41 32.98 -50.13
N ASN A 3 -2.63 33.97 -49.71
CA ASN A 3 -1.62 33.82 -48.64
C ASN A 3 -2.21 33.99 -47.22
N SER A 4 -3.28 34.75 -47.05
CA SER A 4 -3.97 34.92 -45.76
C SER A 4 -4.73 33.64 -45.34
N ARG A 5 -5.27 32.88 -46.30
CA ARG A 5 -5.95 31.60 -46.03
C ARG A 5 -4.97 30.47 -45.64
N ARG A 6 -3.71 30.50 -46.15
CA ARG A 6 -2.67 29.56 -45.77
C ARG A 6 -2.09 29.86 -44.38
N LEU A 7 -1.97 31.15 -44.05
CA LEU A 7 -1.52 31.57 -42.72
C LEU A 7 -2.61 31.26 -41.66
N MET A 8 -3.87 31.44 -41.97
CA MET A 8 -4.98 31.11 -41.07
C MET A 8 -5.18 29.62 -40.88
N ALA A 9 -4.92 28.78 -41.89
CA ALA A 9 -4.91 27.33 -41.79
C ALA A 9 -3.70 26.81 -40.97
N LEU A 10 -2.53 27.49 -41.08
CA LEU A 10 -1.34 27.13 -40.28
C LEU A 10 -1.52 27.52 -38.80
N VAL A 11 -2.14 28.68 -38.55
CA VAL A 11 -2.45 29.12 -37.18
C VAL A 11 -3.54 28.27 -36.54
N MET A 12 -4.57 27.81 -37.29
CA MET A 12 -5.55 26.85 -36.79
C MET A 12 -4.95 25.44 -36.57
N ALA A 13 -4.03 25.00 -37.43
CA ALA A 13 -3.31 23.73 -37.20
C ALA A 13 -2.35 23.83 -36.01
N LEU A 14 -1.68 24.98 -35.79
CA LEU A 14 -0.86 25.18 -34.57
C LEU A 14 -1.72 25.34 -33.32
N LEU A 15 -2.90 25.94 -33.40
CA LEU A 15 -3.85 26.01 -32.28
C LEU A 15 -4.50 24.66 -31.96
N MET A 16 -4.69 23.77 -32.94
CA MET A 16 -5.15 22.39 -32.71
C MET A 16 -4.02 21.48 -32.13
N VAL A 17 -2.77 21.78 -32.43
CA VAL A 17 -1.64 21.03 -31.83
C VAL A 17 -1.31 21.54 -30.41
N PHE A 18 -1.66 22.81 -30.09
CA PHE A 18 -1.51 23.35 -28.73
C PHE A 18 -2.71 23.11 -27.81
N SER A 19 -3.83 22.57 -28.34
CA SER A 19 -5.02 22.24 -27.55
C SER A 19 -5.18 20.76 -27.24
N MET A 20 -4.15 19.94 -27.51
CA MET A 20 -4.11 18.50 -27.14
C MET A 20 -3.04 18.16 -26.11
N SER A 21 -2.56 19.10 -25.34
CA SER A 21 -1.94 18.82 -24.06
C SER A 21 -2.91 19.19 -22.92
N PHE A 22 -4.11 18.63 -22.95
CA PHE A 22 -4.74 18.28 -21.69
C PHE A 22 -3.91 17.10 -21.19
N ALA A 23 -3.14 17.27 -20.12
CA ALA A 23 -2.82 16.17 -19.26
C ALA A 23 -4.18 15.54 -18.94
N MET A 24 -4.44 14.34 -19.47
CA MET A 24 -5.55 13.54 -18.97
C MET A 24 -5.20 13.35 -17.48
N ALA A 25 -6.07 13.80 -16.59
CA ALA A 25 -5.91 13.46 -15.19
C ALA A 25 -5.95 11.94 -15.10
N ASP A 26 -5.04 11.36 -14.35
CA ASP A 26 -5.06 9.91 -14.07
C ASP A 26 -6.45 9.55 -13.53
N LEU A 27 -6.96 8.35 -13.88
CA LEU A 27 -8.25 7.90 -13.39
C LEU A 27 -8.19 7.72 -11.88
N SER A 28 -9.22 8.17 -11.18
CA SER A 28 -9.40 7.86 -9.76
C SER A 28 -9.72 6.38 -9.53
N GLY A 29 -9.51 5.88 -8.32
CA GLY A 29 -9.86 4.51 -7.96
C GLY A 29 -11.33 4.18 -8.21
N GLU A 30 -12.26 5.14 -8.03
CA GLU A 30 -13.69 4.99 -8.33
C GLU A 30 -13.94 4.85 -9.85
N GLU A 31 -13.26 5.63 -10.68
CA GLU A 31 -13.39 5.58 -12.14
C GLU A 31 -12.87 4.26 -12.71
N TYR A 32 -11.79 3.71 -12.15
CA TYR A 32 -11.32 2.37 -12.49
C TYR A 32 -12.36 1.30 -12.12
N ALA A 33 -12.93 1.38 -10.90
CA ALA A 33 -13.93 0.42 -10.42
C ALA A 33 -15.22 0.45 -11.25
N GLU A 34 -15.67 1.64 -11.69
CA GLU A 34 -16.84 1.78 -12.57
C GLU A 34 -16.63 1.15 -13.96
N GLN A 35 -15.39 1.13 -14.45
CA GLN A 35 -15.03 0.56 -15.74
C GLN A 35 -14.67 -0.93 -15.65
N ALA A 36 -14.46 -1.46 -14.45
CA ALA A 36 -14.04 -2.84 -14.25
C ALA A 36 -15.13 -3.82 -14.72
N LYS A 37 -14.70 -4.87 -15.42
CA LYS A 37 -15.58 -5.92 -15.90
C LYS A 37 -15.85 -6.95 -14.82
N PHE A 38 -17.09 -7.05 -14.38
CA PHE A 38 -17.56 -8.06 -13.45
C PHE A 38 -18.37 -9.14 -14.16
N VAL A 39 -18.22 -10.40 -13.69
CA VAL A 39 -19.03 -11.54 -14.10
C VAL A 39 -19.70 -12.14 -12.87
N THR A 40 -21.03 -12.25 -12.92
CA THR A 40 -21.87 -12.82 -11.84
C THR A 40 -22.22 -14.28 -12.07
N GLU A 41 -22.19 -14.76 -13.31
CA GLU A 41 -22.48 -16.15 -13.68
C GLU A 41 -21.38 -16.65 -14.62
N LEU A 42 -20.71 -17.73 -14.20
CA LEU A 42 -19.68 -18.38 -15.03
C LEU A 42 -20.32 -19.12 -16.19
N ALA A 43 -19.60 -19.25 -17.31
CA ALA A 43 -20.02 -20.11 -18.40
C ALA A 43 -20.14 -21.56 -17.92
N SER A 44 -20.99 -22.34 -18.59
CA SER A 44 -21.26 -23.74 -18.20
C SER A 44 -20.18 -24.73 -18.62
N ASP A 45 -19.21 -24.32 -19.44
CA ASP A 45 -18.13 -25.16 -19.97
C ASP A 45 -16.85 -24.33 -20.20
N TYR A 46 -15.75 -24.81 -19.63
CA TYR A 46 -14.39 -24.28 -19.81
C TYR A 46 -13.44 -25.35 -20.37
N SER A 47 -13.96 -26.40 -21.00
CA SER A 47 -13.14 -27.44 -21.64
C SER A 47 -12.21 -26.84 -22.68
N GLY A 48 -10.92 -27.21 -22.63
CA GLY A 48 -9.89 -26.66 -23.51
C GLY A 48 -9.45 -25.23 -23.16
N LYS A 49 -9.76 -24.76 -21.97
CA LYS A 49 -9.32 -23.48 -21.43
C LYS A 49 -8.38 -23.69 -20.25
N THR A 50 -7.47 -22.75 -20.07
CA THR A 50 -6.73 -22.53 -18.83
C THR A 50 -7.25 -21.26 -18.18
N VAL A 51 -7.54 -21.35 -16.90
CA VAL A 51 -8.00 -20.21 -16.09
C VAL A 51 -6.91 -19.86 -15.10
N ILE A 52 -6.52 -18.58 -15.05
CA ILE A 52 -5.71 -18.05 -13.96
C ILE A 52 -6.68 -17.36 -12.99
N LEU A 53 -6.69 -17.81 -11.75
CA LEU A 53 -7.31 -17.10 -10.63
C LEU A 53 -6.24 -16.29 -9.93
N HIS A 54 -6.52 -15.04 -9.59
CA HIS A 54 -5.53 -14.26 -8.86
C HIS A 54 -6.14 -13.41 -7.75
N SER A 55 -5.29 -13.13 -6.76
CA SER A 55 -5.51 -12.19 -5.66
C SER A 55 -4.34 -11.22 -5.55
N ASN A 56 -4.53 -10.16 -4.82
CA ASN A 56 -3.54 -9.18 -4.40
C ASN A 56 -4.04 -8.47 -3.14
N ASP A 57 -3.13 -7.86 -2.37
CA ASP A 57 -3.46 -7.01 -1.21
C ASP A 57 -4.46 -7.67 -0.24
N VAL A 58 -4.20 -8.93 0.09
CA VAL A 58 -5.08 -9.74 0.96
C VAL A 58 -5.14 -9.16 2.37
N HIS A 59 -4.04 -8.59 2.86
CA HIS A 59 -3.94 -7.87 4.13
C HIS A 59 -4.63 -8.58 5.31
N GLY A 60 -4.39 -9.90 5.41
CA GLY A 60 -4.89 -10.70 6.54
C GLY A 60 -6.38 -10.99 6.55
N ALA A 61 -7.08 -10.87 5.43
CA ALA A 61 -8.45 -11.36 5.24
C ALA A 61 -8.46 -12.89 5.11
N VAL A 62 -8.07 -13.58 6.19
CA VAL A 62 -7.73 -15.01 6.21
C VAL A 62 -8.85 -15.94 5.72
N GLU A 63 -10.12 -15.60 5.91
CA GLU A 63 -11.24 -16.42 5.44
C GLU A 63 -11.40 -16.36 3.90
N GLY A 64 -10.82 -15.36 3.24
CA GLY A 64 -10.92 -15.16 1.79
C GLY A 64 -10.22 -16.25 0.96
N TYR A 65 -9.19 -16.90 1.51
CA TYR A 65 -8.52 -18.02 0.85
C TYR A 65 -9.46 -19.19 0.54
N ALA A 66 -10.55 -19.34 1.32
CA ALA A 66 -11.57 -20.35 1.08
C ALA A 66 -12.40 -20.09 -0.19
N TYR A 67 -12.55 -18.83 -0.62
CA TYR A 67 -13.19 -18.48 -1.89
C TYR A 67 -12.33 -18.91 -3.08
N ILE A 68 -10.99 -18.65 -3.00
CA ILE A 68 -10.02 -19.08 -4.03
C ILE A 68 -10.11 -20.60 -4.22
N ALA A 69 -10.04 -21.38 -3.13
CA ALA A 69 -10.08 -22.83 -3.19
C ALA A 69 -11.39 -23.35 -3.80
N ALA A 70 -12.54 -22.78 -3.41
CA ALA A 70 -13.84 -23.14 -3.94
C ALA A 70 -13.98 -22.80 -5.43
N LEU A 71 -13.53 -21.61 -5.84
CA LEU A 71 -13.61 -21.16 -7.22
C LEU A 71 -12.67 -21.98 -8.12
N LYS A 72 -11.46 -22.35 -7.64
CA LYS A 72 -10.54 -23.29 -8.30
C LYS A 72 -11.25 -24.61 -8.58
N ALA A 73 -11.88 -25.20 -7.56
CA ALA A 73 -12.61 -26.46 -7.71
C ALA A 73 -13.79 -26.33 -8.69
N GLN A 74 -14.49 -25.19 -8.69
CA GLN A 74 -15.60 -24.92 -9.62
C GLN A 74 -15.12 -24.87 -11.08
N PHE A 75 -14.06 -24.13 -11.40
CA PHE A 75 -13.53 -24.07 -12.76
C PHE A 75 -13.00 -25.43 -13.24
N GLN A 76 -12.34 -26.18 -12.35
CA GLN A 76 -11.91 -27.56 -12.65
C GLN A 76 -13.10 -28.48 -12.96
N ALA A 77 -14.19 -28.37 -12.22
CA ALA A 77 -15.42 -29.12 -12.48
C ALA A 77 -16.09 -28.74 -13.82
N LEU A 78 -15.87 -27.50 -14.28
CA LEU A 78 -16.30 -27.00 -15.59
C LEU A 78 -15.32 -27.35 -16.73
N GLY A 79 -14.23 -28.09 -16.45
CA GLY A 79 -13.31 -28.62 -17.44
C GLY A 79 -12.07 -27.78 -17.70
N ALA A 80 -11.82 -26.72 -16.94
CA ALA A 80 -10.60 -25.89 -17.07
C ALA A 80 -9.38 -26.53 -16.41
N ASP A 81 -8.20 -26.28 -16.96
CA ASP A 81 -6.97 -26.24 -16.17
C ASP A 81 -6.95 -24.95 -15.37
N VAL A 82 -6.51 -25.00 -14.12
CA VAL A 82 -6.52 -23.81 -13.25
C VAL A 82 -5.14 -23.57 -12.64
N ILE A 83 -4.66 -22.33 -12.75
CA ILE A 83 -3.48 -21.81 -12.07
C ILE A 83 -3.97 -20.75 -11.06
N VAL A 84 -3.41 -20.74 -9.86
CA VAL A 84 -3.71 -19.72 -8.84
C VAL A 84 -2.47 -18.89 -8.60
N ALA A 85 -2.61 -17.56 -8.72
CA ALA A 85 -1.54 -16.61 -8.57
C ALA A 85 -1.84 -15.55 -7.51
N ASP A 86 -0.80 -14.90 -6.96
CA ASP A 86 -0.94 -13.74 -6.08
C ASP A 86 0.06 -12.65 -6.45
N ALA A 87 -0.39 -11.41 -6.38
CA ALA A 87 0.41 -10.24 -6.71
C ALA A 87 0.91 -9.47 -5.48
N GLY A 88 1.09 -10.14 -4.33
CA GLY A 88 1.73 -9.60 -3.13
C GLY A 88 0.78 -9.00 -2.09
N ASP A 89 1.37 -8.61 -0.94
CA ASP A 89 0.71 -8.04 0.22
C ASP A 89 -0.26 -9.00 0.93
N PHE A 90 0.22 -10.21 1.22
CA PHE A 90 -0.53 -11.23 1.98
C PHE A 90 -0.10 -11.36 3.45
N SER A 91 1.12 -10.93 3.82
CA SER A 91 1.75 -11.23 5.11
C SER A 91 1.30 -10.34 6.27
N GLN A 92 0.67 -9.19 5.99
CA GLN A 92 0.40 -8.13 6.96
C GLN A 92 -1.00 -7.54 6.74
N GLY A 93 -1.62 -6.92 7.77
CA GLY A 93 -2.87 -6.16 7.66
C GLY A 93 -3.89 -6.41 8.76
N THR A 94 -3.85 -7.56 9.43
CA THR A 94 -4.68 -7.86 10.60
C THR A 94 -3.88 -8.64 11.63
N THR A 95 -4.39 -8.66 12.87
CA THR A 95 -3.82 -9.47 13.97
C THR A 95 -3.74 -10.96 13.62
N TYR A 96 -4.63 -11.45 12.74
CA TYR A 96 -4.68 -12.85 12.31
C TYR A 96 -3.41 -13.31 11.57
N VAL A 97 -2.72 -12.41 10.91
CA VAL A 97 -1.44 -12.70 10.24
C VAL A 97 -0.25 -12.09 10.98
N SER A 98 -0.41 -10.92 11.62
CA SER A 98 0.70 -10.24 12.31
C SER A 98 1.22 -11.02 13.52
N THR A 99 0.37 -11.73 14.26
CA THR A 99 0.78 -12.58 15.40
C THR A 99 1.71 -13.72 15.01
N SER A 100 1.61 -14.22 13.78
CA SER A 100 2.49 -15.24 13.21
C SER A 100 3.60 -14.63 12.33
N LYS A 101 3.69 -13.30 12.25
CA LYS A 101 4.60 -12.56 11.37
C LYS A 101 4.47 -12.99 9.90
N GLY A 102 3.23 -13.20 9.43
CA GLY A 102 2.90 -13.57 8.08
C GLY A 102 2.86 -15.08 7.79
N LEU A 103 3.31 -15.96 8.70
CA LEU A 103 3.35 -17.40 8.43
C LEU A 103 1.96 -18.00 8.17
N SER A 104 0.94 -17.58 8.92
CA SER A 104 -0.42 -18.09 8.76
C SER A 104 -1.00 -17.82 7.35
N ALA A 105 -0.61 -16.73 6.70
CA ALA A 105 -0.99 -16.46 5.31
C ALA A 105 -0.37 -17.51 4.37
N VAL A 106 0.93 -17.81 4.49
CA VAL A 106 1.61 -18.84 3.68
C VAL A 106 0.97 -20.22 3.87
N GLU A 107 0.59 -20.57 5.10
CA GLU A 107 -0.09 -21.84 5.39
C GLU A 107 -1.48 -21.91 4.73
N LEU A 108 -2.25 -20.82 4.73
CA LEU A 108 -3.56 -20.75 4.07
C LEU A 108 -3.43 -20.73 2.54
N MET A 109 -2.42 -20.06 1.98
CA MET A 109 -2.11 -20.09 0.55
C MET A 109 -1.76 -21.51 0.10
N ASN A 110 -0.95 -22.25 0.88
CA ASN A 110 -0.67 -23.66 0.63
C ASN A 110 -1.97 -24.51 0.63
N ALA A 111 -2.85 -24.28 1.61
CA ALA A 111 -4.13 -24.99 1.72
C ALA A 111 -5.10 -24.64 0.59
N ALA A 112 -5.15 -23.39 0.14
CA ALA A 112 -5.96 -22.94 -0.99
C ALA A 112 -5.38 -23.38 -2.35
N GLY A 113 -4.12 -23.84 -2.37
CA GLY A 113 -3.47 -24.39 -3.54
C GLY A 113 -3.00 -23.32 -4.54
N TYR A 114 -2.34 -22.28 -4.04
CA TYR A 114 -1.61 -21.33 -4.87
C TYR A 114 -0.48 -22.03 -5.61
N ASP A 115 -0.17 -21.56 -6.82
CA ASP A 115 0.84 -22.13 -7.72
C ASP A 115 2.06 -21.20 -7.88
N VAL A 116 1.82 -19.87 -7.93
CA VAL A 116 2.88 -18.85 -8.12
C VAL A 116 2.48 -17.52 -7.49
N ILE A 117 3.47 -16.80 -6.94
CA ILE A 117 3.29 -15.48 -6.35
C ILE A 117 4.43 -14.53 -6.70
N THR A 118 4.20 -13.23 -6.59
CA THR A 118 5.25 -12.23 -6.38
C THR A 118 5.20 -11.69 -4.94
N LEU A 119 6.13 -10.79 -4.62
CA LEU A 119 6.16 -10.09 -3.33
C LEU A 119 5.51 -8.72 -3.47
N GLY A 120 4.93 -8.23 -2.37
CA GLY A 120 4.59 -6.84 -2.18
C GLY A 120 5.45 -6.22 -1.08
N ASN A 121 5.27 -4.93 -0.81
CA ASN A 121 6.06 -4.23 0.20
C ASN A 121 5.81 -4.77 1.63
N HIS A 122 4.61 -5.22 1.92
CA HIS A 122 4.26 -5.72 3.24
C HIS A 122 4.80 -7.12 3.57
N GLU A 123 5.36 -7.83 2.61
CA GLU A 123 6.12 -9.05 2.88
C GLU A 123 7.40 -8.77 3.67
N PHE A 124 7.91 -7.55 3.62
CA PHE A 124 9.15 -7.13 4.30
C PHE A 124 8.93 -6.51 5.68
N ASP A 125 7.70 -6.29 6.12
CA ASP A 125 7.37 -5.62 7.39
C ASP A 125 7.93 -6.31 8.64
N PHE A 126 8.11 -7.62 8.59
CA PHE A 126 8.71 -8.39 9.67
C PHE A 126 10.22 -8.65 9.46
N GLY A 127 10.81 -8.00 8.47
CA GLY A 127 12.21 -8.05 8.10
C GLY A 127 12.56 -9.17 7.13
N TYR A 128 13.67 -8.94 6.40
CA TYR A 128 14.14 -9.84 5.34
C TYR A 128 14.33 -11.29 5.79
N ALA A 129 14.91 -11.52 6.97
CA ALA A 129 15.13 -12.87 7.49
C ALA A 129 13.81 -13.61 7.78
N GLN A 130 12.78 -12.90 8.28
CA GLN A 130 11.47 -13.50 8.55
C GLN A 130 10.74 -13.84 7.24
N LEU A 131 10.84 -12.99 6.23
CA LEU A 131 10.32 -13.27 4.89
C LEU A 131 10.88 -14.60 4.35
N LEU A 132 12.21 -14.78 4.39
CA LEU A 132 12.85 -16.00 3.92
C LEU A 132 12.40 -17.24 4.72
N ASP A 133 12.26 -17.13 6.07
CA ASP A 133 11.78 -18.22 6.89
C ASP A 133 10.34 -18.62 6.52
N ASN A 134 9.44 -17.66 6.36
CA ASN A 134 8.05 -17.90 5.98
C ASN A 134 7.96 -18.61 4.62
N LEU A 135 8.62 -18.05 3.60
CA LEU A 135 8.55 -18.58 2.24
C LEU A 135 9.33 -19.90 2.05
N SER A 136 10.23 -20.25 2.98
CA SER A 136 10.81 -21.61 3.00
C SER A 136 9.76 -22.71 3.21
N LYS A 137 8.57 -22.36 3.71
CA LYS A 137 7.45 -23.28 3.97
C LYS A 137 6.40 -23.26 2.86
N ALA A 138 6.59 -22.40 1.84
CA ALA A 138 5.70 -22.30 0.69
C ALA A 138 5.74 -23.56 -0.17
N GLN A 139 4.57 -23.97 -0.67
CA GLN A 139 4.42 -25.07 -1.65
C GLN A 139 4.19 -24.55 -3.07
N PHE A 140 4.24 -23.25 -3.25
CA PHE A 140 4.10 -22.52 -4.49
C PHE A 140 5.43 -21.90 -4.91
N LYS A 141 5.51 -21.43 -6.16
CA LYS A 141 6.67 -20.71 -6.67
C LYS A 141 6.63 -19.24 -6.25
N VAL A 142 7.80 -18.68 -5.96
CA VAL A 142 7.96 -17.23 -5.74
C VAL A 142 8.79 -16.69 -6.88
N VAL A 143 8.34 -15.62 -7.52
CA VAL A 143 9.08 -14.88 -8.57
C VAL A 143 9.24 -13.43 -8.15
N CYS A 144 10.49 -12.91 -8.20
CA CYS A 144 10.80 -11.52 -7.89
C CYS A 144 12.15 -11.16 -8.51
N ALA A 145 12.14 -10.33 -9.55
CA ALA A 145 13.34 -10.08 -10.35
C ALA A 145 14.18 -8.90 -9.83
N ASP A 146 13.57 -7.96 -9.15
CA ASP A 146 14.06 -6.60 -8.91
C ASP A 146 14.44 -6.30 -7.45
N VAL A 147 14.29 -7.25 -6.54
CA VAL A 147 14.83 -7.17 -5.18
C VAL A 147 16.18 -7.88 -5.12
N ILE A 148 17.24 -7.15 -4.83
CA ILE A 148 18.63 -7.58 -4.95
C ILE A 148 19.25 -7.77 -3.57
N VAL A 149 19.91 -8.90 -3.34
CA VAL A 149 20.71 -9.13 -2.14
C VAL A 149 22.06 -8.41 -2.29
N ASP A 150 22.33 -7.40 -1.48
CA ASP A 150 23.50 -6.53 -1.59
C ASP A 150 24.85 -7.29 -1.56
N GLU A 151 24.95 -8.36 -0.75
CA GLU A 151 26.17 -9.16 -0.65
C GLU A 151 26.51 -9.91 -1.93
N THR A 152 25.50 -10.39 -2.67
CA THR A 152 25.68 -11.28 -3.82
C THR A 152 25.45 -10.60 -5.17
N GLY A 153 24.69 -9.52 -5.18
CA GLY A 153 24.21 -8.86 -6.39
C GLY A 153 23.17 -9.69 -7.17
N ALA A 154 22.65 -10.77 -6.59
CA ALA A 154 21.61 -11.60 -7.19
C ALA A 154 20.23 -11.20 -6.66
N SER A 155 19.18 -11.44 -7.45
CA SER A 155 17.80 -11.31 -6.99
C SER A 155 17.50 -12.30 -5.86
N ILE A 156 16.61 -11.89 -4.97
CA ILE A 156 16.20 -12.66 -3.77
C ILE A 156 15.53 -14.00 -4.14
N TYR A 157 14.80 -14.04 -5.26
CA TYR A 157 14.19 -15.22 -5.87
C TYR A 157 14.46 -15.24 -7.37
N ASP A 158 14.12 -16.34 -8.04
CA ASP A 158 14.12 -16.40 -9.49
C ASP A 158 13.18 -15.31 -10.04
N GLY A 159 13.62 -14.55 -11.04
CA GLY A 159 12.83 -13.44 -11.58
C GLY A 159 11.61 -13.91 -12.37
N SER A 160 11.62 -15.16 -12.83
CA SER A 160 10.54 -15.74 -13.63
C SER A 160 10.47 -17.27 -13.51
N THR A 161 9.31 -17.83 -13.87
CA THR A 161 9.09 -19.30 -13.91
C THR A 161 8.08 -19.67 -15.00
N VAL A 162 8.07 -20.92 -15.42
CA VAL A 162 7.06 -21.47 -16.33
C VAL A 162 6.25 -22.55 -15.63
N ILE A 163 4.93 -22.44 -15.69
CA ILE A 163 3.98 -23.46 -15.25
C ILE A 163 3.41 -24.13 -16.49
N THR A 164 3.53 -25.47 -16.55
CA THR A 164 2.91 -26.26 -17.60
C THR A 164 1.63 -26.88 -17.07
N THR A 165 0.50 -26.56 -17.68
CA THR A 165 -0.81 -27.11 -17.29
C THR A 165 -0.95 -28.57 -17.69
N PRO A 166 -1.94 -29.30 -17.14
CA PRO A 166 -2.25 -30.67 -17.55
C PRO A 166 -2.50 -30.84 -19.04
N SER A 167 -3.10 -29.85 -19.69
CA SER A 167 -3.33 -29.84 -21.15
C SER A 167 -2.07 -29.54 -21.99
N GLY A 168 -0.96 -29.15 -21.33
CA GLY A 168 0.31 -28.86 -21.96
C GLY A 168 0.53 -27.39 -22.32
N LEU A 169 -0.40 -26.48 -22.04
CA LEU A 169 -0.17 -25.02 -22.15
C LEU A 169 0.93 -24.60 -21.20
N LYS A 170 1.87 -23.81 -21.67
CA LYS A 170 2.95 -23.23 -20.87
C LYS A 170 2.68 -21.77 -20.60
N VAL A 171 2.44 -21.43 -19.34
CA VAL A 171 2.26 -20.04 -18.88
C VAL A 171 3.52 -19.61 -18.16
N GLY A 172 4.19 -18.58 -18.68
CA GLY A 172 5.35 -17.94 -18.07
C GLY A 172 4.92 -16.82 -17.15
N PHE A 173 5.48 -16.78 -15.95
CA PHE A 173 5.25 -15.71 -14.96
C PHE A 173 6.56 -15.02 -14.65
N PHE A 174 6.58 -13.69 -14.65
CA PHE A 174 7.66 -12.90 -14.07
C PHE A 174 7.13 -12.05 -12.92
N GLY A 175 7.99 -11.75 -11.93
CA GLY A 175 7.61 -10.99 -10.73
C GLY A 175 8.36 -9.67 -10.64
N MET A 176 7.62 -8.59 -10.33
CA MET A 176 8.16 -7.25 -10.05
C MET A 176 7.52 -6.70 -8.78
N GLU A 177 8.35 -6.21 -7.89
CA GLU A 177 7.99 -5.60 -6.62
C GLU A 177 8.21 -4.08 -6.70
N THR A 178 7.48 -3.29 -5.91
CA THR A 178 7.63 -1.84 -5.96
C THR A 178 8.93 -1.37 -5.31
N PRO A 179 9.76 -0.56 -5.99
CA PRO A 179 10.95 0.04 -5.37
C PRO A 179 10.61 0.95 -4.18
N GLU A 180 9.36 1.35 -4.02
CA GLU A 180 8.88 2.15 -2.89
C GLU A 180 9.02 1.43 -1.55
N THR A 181 9.17 0.12 -1.56
CA THR A 181 9.45 -0.70 -0.37
C THR A 181 10.64 -0.19 0.42
N ALA A 182 11.65 0.40 -0.26
CA ALA A 182 12.78 1.05 0.41
C ALA A 182 12.37 2.13 1.43
N THR A 183 11.18 2.73 1.26
CA THR A 183 10.64 3.78 2.12
C THR A 183 9.29 3.42 2.75
N LYS A 184 8.58 2.43 2.21
CA LYS A 184 7.29 1.95 2.75
C LYS A 184 7.45 0.96 3.89
N VAL A 185 8.63 0.37 4.05
CA VAL A 185 9.02 -0.53 5.15
C VAL A 185 10.06 0.16 6.02
N ASN A 186 10.12 -0.22 7.31
CA ASN A 186 11.16 0.31 8.18
C ASN A 186 12.56 -0.01 7.61
N PRO A 187 13.35 1.00 7.21
CA PRO A 187 14.65 0.79 6.57
C PRO A 187 15.63 -0.06 7.38
N GLY A 188 15.44 -0.08 8.72
CA GLY A 188 16.23 -0.91 9.62
C GLY A 188 16.05 -2.42 9.42
N LEU A 189 14.94 -2.86 8.81
CA LEU A 189 14.55 -4.26 8.61
C LEU A 189 14.99 -4.83 7.25
N ILE A 190 15.47 -3.99 6.34
CA ILE A 190 15.78 -4.34 4.94
C ILE A 190 17.18 -3.91 4.51
N LYS A 191 18.13 -3.81 5.45
CA LYS A 191 19.49 -3.30 5.20
C LYS A 191 20.32 -4.19 4.26
N GLU A 192 19.98 -5.46 4.16
CA GLU A 192 20.70 -6.47 3.38
C GLU A 192 20.29 -6.51 1.91
N ILE A 193 19.26 -5.74 1.53
CA ILE A 193 18.70 -5.74 0.18
C ILE A 193 18.59 -4.34 -0.39
N SER A 194 18.48 -4.27 -1.70
CA SER A 194 18.18 -3.07 -2.47
C SER A 194 17.18 -3.37 -3.57
N PHE A 195 16.55 -2.34 -4.10
CA PHE A 195 15.51 -2.44 -5.13
C PHE A 195 16.03 -1.85 -6.43
N VAL A 196 15.68 -2.49 -7.55
CA VAL A 196 15.97 -1.94 -8.87
C VAL A 196 15.03 -0.77 -9.14
N THR A 197 15.58 0.38 -9.52
CA THR A 197 14.84 1.64 -9.59
C THR A 197 14.82 2.23 -11.00
N PHE A 198 13.88 3.14 -11.26
CA PHE A 198 13.78 3.94 -12.50
C PHE A 198 13.80 3.08 -13.78
N GLY A 199 14.49 3.52 -14.81
CA GLY A 199 14.56 2.83 -16.10
C GLY A 199 15.18 1.43 -16.05
N ASP A 200 15.95 1.11 -15.01
CA ASP A 200 16.49 -0.23 -14.81
C ASP A 200 15.39 -1.22 -14.40
N LEU A 201 14.31 -0.76 -13.75
CA LEU A 201 13.11 -1.56 -13.46
C LEU A 201 12.50 -2.12 -14.76
N TYR A 202 12.31 -1.28 -15.76
CA TYR A 202 11.77 -1.68 -17.06
C TYR A 202 12.71 -2.65 -17.80
N THR A 203 14.02 -2.38 -17.71
CA THR A 203 15.05 -3.25 -18.30
C THR A 203 15.06 -4.63 -17.62
N CYS A 204 14.90 -4.66 -16.30
CA CYS A 204 14.79 -5.88 -15.51
C CYS A 204 13.58 -6.73 -15.94
N ALA A 205 12.40 -6.11 -16.01
CA ALA A 205 11.18 -6.77 -16.47
C ALA A 205 11.30 -7.29 -17.92
N GLN A 206 11.83 -6.48 -18.84
CA GLN A 206 12.02 -6.88 -20.25
C GLN A 206 12.94 -8.10 -20.37
N ALA A 207 14.00 -8.16 -19.56
CA ALA A 207 14.90 -9.33 -19.58
C ALA A 207 14.17 -10.63 -19.18
N GLN A 208 13.23 -10.57 -18.22
CA GLN A 208 12.42 -11.73 -17.84
C GLN A 208 11.45 -12.12 -18.96
N ILE A 209 10.79 -11.15 -19.57
CA ILE A 209 9.86 -11.37 -20.70
C ILE A 209 10.60 -12.03 -21.86
N ASP A 210 11.78 -11.53 -22.23
CA ASP A 210 12.57 -12.07 -23.32
C ASP A 210 13.02 -13.53 -23.08
N ALA A 211 13.34 -13.87 -21.84
CA ALA A 211 13.64 -15.25 -21.44
C ALA A 211 12.40 -16.14 -21.55
N LEU A 212 11.24 -15.67 -21.03
CA LEU A 212 9.99 -16.44 -21.06
C LEU A 212 9.44 -16.66 -22.46
N LYS A 213 9.57 -15.71 -23.37
CA LYS A 213 9.13 -15.85 -24.79
C LYS A 213 9.76 -17.03 -25.51
N ALA A 214 10.93 -17.50 -25.07
CA ALA A 214 11.59 -18.66 -25.64
C ALA A 214 10.99 -20.00 -25.16
N GLU A 215 10.26 -20.00 -24.05
CA GLU A 215 9.85 -21.20 -23.32
C GLU A 215 8.33 -21.30 -23.08
N ALA A 216 7.63 -20.17 -23.02
CA ALA A 216 6.21 -20.07 -22.69
C ALA A 216 5.33 -19.77 -23.91
N ASP A 217 4.06 -20.13 -23.80
CA ASP A 217 3.02 -19.85 -24.80
C ASP A 217 2.30 -18.52 -24.51
N VAL A 218 2.19 -18.16 -23.22
CA VAL A 218 1.59 -16.92 -22.69
C VAL A 218 2.52 -16.37 -21.62
N VAL A 219 2.72 -15.05 -21.57
CA VAL A 219 3.59 -14.36 -20.62
C VAL A 219 2.76 -13.42 -19.74
N VAL A 220 2.76 -13.68 -18.45
CA VAL A 220 2.00 -12.95 -17.42
C VAL A 220 2.97 -12.27 -16.46
N GLY A 221 2.79 -10.97 -16.23
CA GLY A 221 3.47 -10.27 -15.15
C GLY A 221 2.67 -10.38 -13.85
N LEU A 222 3.33 -10.78 -12.76
CA LEU A 222 2.85 -10.58 -11.41
C LEU A 222 3.57 -9.34 -10.88
N THR A 223 2.84 -8.23 -10.74
CA THR A 223 3.44 -6.95 -10.37
C THR A 223 2.79 -6.42 -9.09
N HIS A 224 3.59 -5.78 -8.26
CA HIS A 224 3.09 -5.09 -7.08
C HIS A 224 3.51 -3.63 -7.14
N LEU A 225 3.02 -2.91 -8.16
CA LEU A 225 3.44 -1.55 -8.51
C LEU A 225 2.32 -0.52 -8.31
N GLY A 226 1.07 -0.95 -8.53
CA GLY A 226 -0.10 -0.10 -8.43
C GLY A 226 -0.20 0.96 -9.53
N VAL A 227 -1.19 1.85 -9.35
CA VAL A 227 -1.48 2.97 -10.27
C VAL A 227 -1.61 4.31 -9.52
N ASP A 228 -1.17 4.38 -8.26
CA ASP A 228 -1.28 5.58 -7.43
C ASP A 228 -0.51 6.77 -8.02
N ALA A 229 -1.09 7.97 -7.86
CA ALA A 229 -0.44 9.23 -8.24
C ALA A 229 0.86 9.48 -7.45
N GLU A 230 0.97 8.92 -6.24
CA GLU A 230 2.17 8.92 -5.40
C GLU A 230 3.39 8.34 -6.14
N SER A 231 3.20 7.27 -6.91
CA SER A 231 4.26 6.55 -7.63
C SER A 231 4.61 7.15 -9.00
N ALA A 232 3.75 8.05 -9.52
CA ALA A 232 3.90 8.62 -10.86
C ALA A 232 5.21 9.41 -11.09
N PRO A 233 5.72 10.23 -10.14
CA PRO A 233 6.95 10.99 -10.35
C PRO A 233 8.18 10.14 -10.65
N ASN A 234 8.19 8.88 -10.19
CA ASN A 234 9.29 7.94 -10.38
C ASN A 234 9.09 6.99 -11.57
N GLY A 235 7.88 6.95 -12.13
CA GLY A 235 7.53 6.00 -13.18
C GLY A 235 7.43 4.56 -12.66
N TYR A 236 6.95 4.36 -11.43
CA TYR A 236 6.88 3.03 -10.81
C TYR A 236 5.52 2.36 -10.95
N ARG A 237 4.53 3.03 -11.55
CA ARG A 237 3.20 2.44 -11.75
C ARG A 237 3.22 1.31 -12.76
N SER A 238 2.31 0.37 -12.62
CA SER A 238 2.14 -0.74 -13.56
C SER A 238 1.84 -0.27 -14.99
N ILE A 239 1.12 0.85 -15.16
CA ILE A 239 0.91 1.51 -16.46
C ILE A 239 2.20 2.09 -17.03
N ASP A 240 3.10 2.63 -16.20
CA ASP A 240 4.40 3.11 -16.63
C ASP A 240 5.28 1.93 -17.09
N LEU A 241 5.30 0.82 -16.34
CA LEU A 241 5.98 -0.40 -16.73
C LEU A 241 5.43 -0.92 -18.07
N TRP A 242 4.10 -1.07 -18.21
CA TRP A 242 3.47 -1.58 -19.43
C TRP A 242 3.88 -0.79 -20.68
N ASN A 243 3.95 0.53 -20.55
CA ASN A 243 4.32 1.42 -21.66
C ASN A 243 5.80 1.35 -22.08
N HIS A 244 6.65 0.63 -21.30
CA HIS A 244 8.09 0.50 -21.55
C HIS A 244 8.53 -0.95 -21.85
N ILE A 245 7.62 -1.93 -21.80
CA ILE A 245 7.92 -3.33 -22.08
C ILE A 245 7.18 -3.82 -23.32
N GLU A 246 7.69 -4.89 -23.94
CA GLU A 246 7.06 -5.54 -25.09
C GLU A 246 6.98 -7.05 -24.89
N GLY A 247 5.79 -7.62 -25.10
CA GLY A 247 5.59 -9.04 -25.21
C GLY A 247 5.13 -9.76 -23.96
N ALA A 248 4.73 -9.05 -22.91
CA ALA A 248 3.80 -9.55 -21.92
C ALA A 248 2.38 -9.54 -22.52
N ASP A 249 1.53 -10.48 -22.10
CA ASP A 249 0.15 -10.59 -22.55
C ASP A 249 -0.82 -9.91 -21.57
N ILE A 250 -0.49 -9.85 -20.26
CA ILE A 250 -1.26 -9.19 -19.20
C ILE A 250 -0.36 -8.96 -17.97
N LEU A 251 -0.65 -7.92 -17.19
CA LEU A 251 -0.14 -7.75 -15.82
C LEU A 251 -1.26 -8.01 -14.80
N LEU A 252 -0.96 -8.78 -13.77
CA LEU A 252 -1.79 -8.98 -12.58
C LEU A 252 -1.11 -8.20 -11.46
N ASP A 253 -1.76 -7.12 -10.99
CA ASP A 253 -1.13 -6.06 -10.20
C ASP A 253 -1.75 -5.93 -8.80
N GLY A 254 -1.04 -5.25 -7.90
CA GLY A 254 -1.45 -4.94 -6.53
C GLY A 254 -1.05 -3.53 -6.10
N HIS A 255 -0.77 -3.32 -4.80
CA HIS A 255 -0.23 -2.14 -4.14
C HIS A 255 -1.24 -0.98 -3.94
N SER A 256 -1.88 -0.51 -5.00
CA SER A 256 -2.81 0.63 -4.92
C SER A 256 -4.21 0.28 -4.39
N HIS A 257 -4.52 -1.00 -4.20
CA HIS A 257 -5.85 -1.53 -3.84
C HIS A 257 -6.93 -1.18 -4.88
N THR A 258 -6.53 -0.87 -6.10
CA THR A 258 -7.46 -0.45 -7.16
C THR A 258 -8.24 -1.64 -7.70
N VAL A 259 -9.54 -1.47 -7.91
CA VAL A 259 -10.41 -2.45 -8.58
C VAL A 259 -10.41 -2.13 -10.06
N MET A 260 -9.69 -2.91 -10.88
CA MET A 260 -9.58 -2.63 -12.31
C MET A 260 -9.39 -3.89 -13.16
N THR A 261 -9.84 -3.82 -14.41
CA THR A 261 -9.59 -4.84 -15.43
C THR A 261 -8.84 -4.31 -16.65
N ALA A 262 -8.55 -3.02 -16.68
CA ALA A 262 -7.73 -2.38 -17.70
C ALA A 262 -7.13 -1.09 -17.14
N GLY A 263 -5.96 -0.68 -17.62
CA GLY A 263 -5.40 0.63 -17.39
C GLY A 263 -6.21 1.73 -18.09
N GLU A 264 -5.86 2.99 -17.85
CA GLU A 264 -6.61 4.17 -18.33
C GLU A 264 -6.76 4.26 -19.86
N ASN A 265 -5.81 3.70 -20.62
CA ASN A 265 -5.86 3.66 -22.09
C ASN A 265 -6.20 2.26 -22.64
N GLY A 266 -6.68 1.36 -21.76
CA GLY A 266 -7.01 -0.02 -22.12
C GLY A 266 -5.83 -0.98 -22.06
N GLU A 267 -4.76 -0.64 -21.34
CA GLU A 267 -3.66 -1.55 -21.06
C GLU A 267 -4.19 -2.81 -20.37
N PRO A 268 -3.74 -4.03 -20.74
CA PRO A 268 -4.20 -5.27 -20.12
C PRO A 268 -3.55 -5.44 -18.73
N ILE A 269 -4.04 -4.71 -17.76
CA ILE A 269 -3.62 -4.71 -16.36
C ILE A 269 -4.84 -4.97 -15.50
N GLN A 270 -4.76 -5.95 -14.59
CA GLN A 270 -5.87 -6.32 -13.73
C GLN A 270 -5.44 -6.30 -12.27
N SER A 271 -6.27 -5.70 -11.40
CA SER A 271 -6.12 -5.72 -9.95
C SER A 271 -7.49 -5.95 -9.30
N THR A 272 -7.52 -6.67 -8.17
CA THR A 272 -8.76 -7.15 -7.56
C THR A 272 -9.29 -6.25 -6.45
N GLY A 273 -8.63 -5.13 -6.18
CA GLY A 273 -8.88 -4.34 -4.98
C GLY A 273 -8.08 -4.86 -3.79
N THR A 274 -8.74 -5.07 -2.67
CA THR A 274 -8.06 -5.53 -1.44
C THR A 274 -8.96 -6.50 -0.65
N LYS A 275 -8.36 -7.24 0.29
CA LYS A 275 -9.05 -8.07 1.31
C LYS A 275 -10.03 -9.08 0.71
N PHE A 276 -9.70 -9.63 -0.45
CA PHE A 276 -10.59 -10.55 -1.17
C PHE A 276 -11.99 -9.97 -1.46
N ALA A 277 -12.13 -8.67 -1.61
CA ALA A 277 -13.41 -8.12 -2.09
C ALA A 277 -13.80 -8.75 -3.45
N ASN A 278 -12.80 -9.01 -4.29
CA ASN A 278 -12.95 -9.67 -5.57
C ASN A 278 -11.84 -10.72 -5.80
N ILE A 279 -12.06 -11.61 -6.76
CA ILE A 279 -11.05 -12.53 -7.31
C ILE A 279 -10.92 -12.22 -8.80
N GLY A 280 -9.70 -12.10 -9.27
CA GLY A 280 -9.42 -11.91 -10.69
C GLY A 280 -9.45 -13.24 -11.44
N VAL A 281 -9.93 -13.20 -12.66
CA VAL A 281 -10.05 -14.35 -13.56
C VAL A 281 -9.50 -13.97 -14.93
N VAL A 282 -8.54 -14.75 -15.43
CA VAL A 282 -8.04 -14.66 -16.81
C VAL A 282 -8.30 -15.98 -17.50
N VAL A 283 -8.94 -15.96 -18.67
CA VAL A 283 -9.30 -17.15 -19.45
C VAL A 283 -8.45 -17.23 -20.70
N ILE A 284 -7.68 -18.30 -20.84
CA ILE A 284 -6.79 -18.57 -21.98
C ILE A 284 -7.34 -19.74 -22.79
N ASP A 285 -7.45 -19.59 -24.10
CA ASP A 285 -7.76 -20.69 -25.01
C ASP A 285 -6.50 -21.53 -25.29
N ASN A 286 -6.53 -22.79 -24.89
CA ASN A 286 -5.36 -23.67 -24.98
C ASN A 286 -4.93 -23.97 -26.46
N ALA A 287 -5.84 -23.85 -27.41
CA ALA A 287 -5.54 -24.14 -28.83
C ALA A 287 -4.92 -22.93 -29.53
N THR A 288 -5.45 -21.73 -29.29
CA THR A 288 -4.94 -20.47 -29.86
C THR A 288 -3.83 -19.83 -29.03
N LYS A 289 -3.71 -20.21 -27.75
CA LYS A 289 -2.78 -19.65 -26.77
C LYS A 289 -3.01 -18.14 -26.51
N ALA A 290 -4.22 -17.70 -26.71
CA ALA A 290 -4.61 -16.31 -26.54
C ALA A 290 -5.47 -16.13 -25.27
N ILE A 291 -5.30 -15.02 -24.59
CA ILE A 291 -6.25 -14.57 -23.57
C ILE A 291 -7.55 -14.21 -24.28
N GLU A 292 -8.63 -14.95 -24.00
CA GLU A 292 -9.95 -14.71 -24.60
C GLU A 292 -10.77 -13.72 -23.77
N ASP A 293 -10.58 -13.75 -22.45
CA ASP A 293 -11.33 -12.93 -21.54
C ASP A 293 -10.57 -12.73 -20.22
N HIS A 294 -10.84 -11.62 -19.55
CA HIS A 294 -10.43 -11.38 -18.17
C HIS A 294 -11.49 -10.51 -17.47
N PHE A 295 -11.77 -10.82 -16.21
CA PHE A 295 -12.86 -10.20 -15.45
C PHE A 295 -12.65 -10.40 -13.96
N LEU A 296 -13.45 -9.72 -13.15
CA LEU A 296 -13.52 -9.88 -11.69
C LEU A 296 -14.78 -10.64 -11.29
N VAL A 297 -14.66 -11.41 -10.21
CA VAL A 297 -15.78 -12.07 -9.52
C VAL A 297 -15.80 -11.53 -8.09
N ALA A 298 -16.90 -10.83 -7.73
CA ALA A 298 -17.10 -10.38 -6.36
C ALA A 298 -17.28 -11.59 -5.44
N THR A 299 -16.68 -11.56 -4.26
CA THR A 299 -16.73 -12.71 -3.33
C THR A 299 -18.00 -12.77 -2.51
N GLU A 300 -18.75 -11.66 -2.41
CA GLU A 300 -20.01 -11.60 -1.71
C GLU A 300 -20.99 -12.67 -2.24
N GLY A 301 -21.40 -13.56 -1.36
CA GLY A 301 -22.33 -14.64 -1.70
C GLY A 301 -21.72 -15.87 -2.39
N LEU A 302 -20.40 -15.89 -2.64
CA LEU A 302 -19.73 -17.07 -3.16
C LEU A 302 -19.67 -18.20 -2.12
N ALA A 303 -19.61 -19.44 -2.63
CA ALA A 303 -19.31 -20.59 -1.80
C ALA A 303 -17.84 -20.53 -1.33
N GLN A 304 -17.58 -21.07 -0.14
CA GLN A 304 -16.26 -21.23 0.44
C GLN A 304 -15.89 -22.71 0.55
N ASP A 305 -14.64 -23.05 0.38
CA ASP A 305 -14.12 -24.38 0.68
C ASP A 305 -14.13 -24.62 2.20
N GLU A 306 -14.79 -25.68 2.64
CA GLU A 306 -15.00 -25.96 4.06
C GLU A 306 -13.69 -26.25 4.81
N ALA A 307 -12.71 -26.88 4.16
CA ALA A 307 -11.46 -27.26 4.79
C ALA A 307 -10.53 -26.05 5.00
N VAL A 308 -10.41 -25.19 4.00
CA VAL A 308 -9.63 -23.95 4.09
C VAL A 308 -10.30 -22.98 5.07
N LEU A 309 -11.63 -22.85 5.01
CA LEU A 309 -12.38 -22.02 5.96
C LEU A 309 -12.20 -22.49 7.42
N ALA A 310 -12.17 -23.80 7.65
CA ALA A 310 -11.94 -24.33 9.00
C ALA A 310 -10.54 -23.98 9.53
N GLN A 311 -9.51 -23.98 8.66
CA GLN A 311 -8.17 -23.54 9.05
C GLN A 311 -8.14 -22.04 9.35
N ALA A 312 -8.73 -21.21 8.51
CA ALA A 312 -8.84 -19.77 8.74
C ALA A 312 -9.56 -19.46 10.06
N LYS A 313 -10.69 -20.12 10.32
CA LYS A 313 -11.44 -19.96 11.59
C LYS A 313 -10.65 -20.38 12.81
N ALA A 314 -9.80 -21.40 12.73
CA ALA A 314 -8.94 -21.78 13.86
C ALA A 314 -7.95 -20.65 14.23
N ILE A 315 -7.42 -19.93 13.23
CA ILE A 315 -6.57 -18.76 13.43
C ILE A 315 -7.36 -17.62 14.07
N VAL A 316 -8.55 -17.33 13.52
CA VAL A 316 -9.45 -16.31 14.06
C VAL A 316 -9.81 -16.61 15.51
N ASP A 317 -10.23 -17.84 15.83
CA ASP A 317 -10.62 -18.25 17.18
C ASP A 317 -9.45 -18.12 18.18
N GLU A 318 -8.23 -18.45 17.78
CA GLU A 318 -7.02 -18.28 18.61
C GLU A 318 -6.74 -16.80 18.93
N VAL A 319 -6.79 -15.95 17.91
CA VAL A 319 -6.55 -14.50 18.06
C VAL A 319 -7.66 -13.85 18.89
N GLU A 320 -8.94 -14.18 18.61
CA GLU A 320 -10.08 -13.64 19.36
C GLU A 320 -10.07 -14.11 20.82
N ALA A 321 -9.66 -15.33 21.11
CA ALA A 321 -9.50 -15.79 22.49
C ALA A 321 -8.45 -14.96 23.26
N LYS A 322 -7.46 -14.42 22.60
CA LYS A 322 -6.39 -13.63 23.19
C LYS A 322 -6.67 -12.12 23.22
N TYR A 323 -7.22 -11.58 22.14
CA TYR A 323 -7.35 -10.14 21.92
C TYR A 323 -8.81 -9.66 21.74
N GLY A 324 -9.79 -10.55 21.72
CA GLY A 324 -11.21 -10.21 21.52
C GLY A 324 -11.91 -9.61 22.75
N ALA A 325 -11.20 -9.45 23.88
CA ALA A 325 -11.78 -8.86 25.08
C ALA A 325 -12.10 -7.38 24.87
N VAL A 326 -13.36 -6.99 25.18
CA VAL A 326 -13.80 -5.59 25.21
C VAL A 326 -13.10 -4.87 26.36
N PHE A 327 -12.43 -3.75 26.09
CA PHE A 327 -11.78 -2.93 27.11
C PHE A 327 -12.32 -1.49 27.16
N ALA A 328 -13.00 -1.03 26.10
CA ALA A 328 -13.52 0.32 25.97
C ALA A 328 -14.74 0.35 25.05
N LYS A 329 -15.29 1.55 24.85
CA LYS A 329 -16.36 1.81 23.87
C LYS A 329 -16.16 3.17 23.20
N THR A 330 -16.73 3.34 22.01
CA THR A 330 -16.84 4.62 21.32
C THR A 330 -18.30 4.98 21.02
N GLU A 331 -18.66 6.26 21.22
CA GLU A 331 -19.98 6.80 20.88
C GLU A 331 -20.08 7.17 19.40
N VAL A 332 -18.96 7.19 18.68
CA VAL A 332 -18.84 7.69 17.30
C VAL A 332 -18.04 6.73 16.44
N VAL A 333 -18.20 6.81 15.13
CA VAL A 333 -17.31 6.17 14.18
C VAL A 333 -15.95 6.88 14.22
N LEU A 334 -14.88 6.13 14.39
CA LEU A 334 -13.51 6.62 14.30
C LEU A 334 -13.00 6.29 12.89
N ASN A 335 -12.88 7.32 12.06
CA ASN A 335 -12.59 7.18 10.63
C ASN A 335 -11.16 6.71 10.38
N GLY A 336 -11.01 5.51 9.87
CA GLY A 336 -9.76 4.90 9.43
C GLY A 336 -9.73 4.61 7.93
N GLU A 337 -10.69 5.18 7.15
CA GLU A 337 -10.71 5.04 5.70
C GLU A 337 -9.46 5.66 5.06
N ARG A 338 -9.08 5.11 3.90
CA ARG A 338 -7.92 5.57 3.15
C ARG A 338 -8.20 6.91 2.48
N ASP A 339 -9.30 6.98 1.67
CA ASP A 339 -9.67 8.10 0.82
C ASP A 339 -11.20 8.12 0.58
N PRO A 340 -11.92 9.19 0.96
CA PRO A 340 -11.43 10.30 1.79
C PRO A 340 -11.15 9.84 3.23
N GLY A 341 -10.04 10.27 3.80
CA GLY A 341 -9.66 9.87 5.15
C GLY A 341 -8.18 10.04 5.47
N ASN A 342 -7.58 9.07 6.15
CA ASN A 342 -6.25 9.18 6.75
C ASN A 342 -5.13 9.56 5.77
N ARG A 343 -5.30 9.36 4.45
CA ARG A 343 -4.28 9.66 3.45
C ARG A 343 -4.56 10.93 2.65
N THR A 344 -5.66 11.63 2.96
CA THR A 344 -6.09 12.84 2.22
C THR A 344 -6.50 14.00 3.11
N GLU A 345 -6.81 13.75 4.39
CA GLU A 345 -7.32 14.77 5.32
C GLU A 345 -7.13 14.36 6.79
N GLU A 346 -7.27 15.32 7.72
CA GLU A 346 -7.33 15.07 9.15
C GLU A 346 -8.52 14.18 9.52
N THR A 347 -8.31 13.17 10.37
CA THR A 347 -9.37 12.28 10.85
C THR A 347 -9.43 12.26 12.37
N ASN A 348 -10.61 11.99 12.92
CA ASN A 348 -10.79 11.87 14.37
C ASN A 348 -10.04 10.67 14.98
N LEU A 349 -9.81 9.61 14.20
CA LEU A 349 -8.97 8.49 14.61
C LEU A 349 -7.49 8.88 14.63
N GLY A 350 -7.03 9.64 13.63
CA GLY A 350 -5.69 10.21 13.57
C GLY A 350 -5.41 11.12 14.76
N ASP A 351 -6.38 12.00 15.11
CA ASP A 351 -6.33 12.85 16.30
C ASP A 351 -6.16 12.03 17.58
N LEU A 352 -6.99 10.99 17.77
CA LEU A 352 -6.93 10.10 18.94
C LEU A 352 -5.56 9.43 19.09
N ILE A 353 -5.02 8.89 17.99
CA ILE A 353 -3.73 8.19 17.99
C ILE A 353 -2.60 9.18 18.33
N CYS A 354 -2.56 10.35 17.69
CA CYS A 354 -1.53 11.36 17.95
C CYS A 354 -1.60 11.90 19.38
N ASP A 355 -2.81 12.13 19.91
CA ASP A 355 -2.98 12.54 21.31
C ASP A 355 -2.48 11.46 22.28
N ALA A 356 -2.77 10.21 22.02
CA ALA A 356 -2.29 9.08 22.83
C ALA A 356 -0.76 9.00 22.85
N MET A 357 -0.11 9.15 21.69
CA MET A 357 1.35 9.13 21.59
C MET A 357 1.98 10.29 22.38
N VAL A 358 1.49 11.52 22.18
CA VAL A 358 1.99 12.71 22.90
C VAL A 358 1.79 12.55 24.41
N TRP A 359 0.61 12.10 24.82
CA TRP A 359 0.30 11.85 26.23
C TRP A 359 1.26 10.85 26.86
N SER A 360 1.56 9.74 26.18
CA SER A 360 2.41 8.69 26.73
C SER A 360 3.82 9.20 27.01
N VAL A 361 4.40 9.96 26.06
CA VAL A 361 5.74 10.53 26.22
C VAL A 361 5.77 11.59 27.32
N LEU A 362 4.76 12.46 27.40
CA LEU A 362 4.66 13.49 28.44
C LEU A 362 4.45 12.89 29.84
N LYS A 363 3.70 11.77 29.93
CA LYS A 363 3.47 11.04 31.20
C LYS A 363 4.77 10.44 31.74
N GLU A 364 5.57 9.81 30.88
CA GLU A 364 6.82 9.18 31.29
C GLU A 364 7.93 10.21 31.58
N GLY A 365 7.85 11.41 31.01
CA GLY A 365 8.90 12.42 31.06
C GLY A 365 10.11 11.97 30.21
N GLY A 366 10.85 12.83 29.63
CA GLY A 366 12.00 12.43 28.80
C GLY A 366 12.20 13.37 27.62
N ILE A 367 11.39 14.41 27.55
CA ILE A 367 11.61 15.51 26.65
C ILE A 367 12.62 16.47 27.28
N GLU A 368 13.86 16.43 26.77
CA GLU A 368 14.96 17.21 27.35
C GLU A 368 15.43 18.36 26.47
N GLN A 369 15.14 18.32 25.14
CA GLN A 369 15.71 19.25 24.17
C GLN A 369 14.68 20.20 23.55
N ALA A 370 13.44 20.18 24.01
CA ALA A 370 12.39 21.09 23.58
C ALA A 370 11.62 21.64 24.78
N GLU A 371 11.06 22.83 24.65
CA GLU A 371 10.16 23.39 25.65
C GLU A 371 8.86 22.55 25.70
N PRO A 372 8.17 22.49 26.86
CA PRO A 372 6.96 21.66 27.00
C PRO A 372 5.85 21.98 25.99
N ASN A 373 5.72 23.25 25.58
CA ASN A 373 4.76 23.71 24.57
C ASN A 373 5.23 23.45 23.12
N HIS A 374 6.46 22.93 22.91
CA HIS A 374 7.01 22.54 21.62
C HIS A 374 6.97 21.02 21.38
N VAL A 375 6.17 20.28 22.16
CA VAL A 375 5.93 18.86 21.94
C VAL A 375 4.71 18.68 21.04
N VAL A 376 4.87 18.00 19.91
CA VAL A 376 3.82 17.78 18.92
C VAL A 376 3.77 16.30 18.52
N GLY A 377 2.63 15.85 18.03
CA GLY A 377 2.45 14.49 17.52
C GLY A 377 2.34 14.49 15.98
N ILE A 378 2.98 13.53 15.33
CA ILE A 378 2.78 13.24 13.90
C ILE A 378 2.80 11.72 13.71
N THR A 379 1.82 11.17 13.00
CA THR A 379 1.89 9.82 12.47
C THR A 379 1.46 9.80 11.01
N ASN A 380 2.01 8.89 10.22
CA ASN A 380 1.63 8.72 8.82
C ASN A 380 0.25 8.07 8.68
N GLY A 381 -0.58 8.58 7.80
CA GLY A 381 -1.93 8.06 7.54
C GLY A 381 -1.93 6.62 7.05
N GLY A 382 -0.88 6.21 6.32
CA GLY A 382 -0.67 4.82 5.90
C GLY A 382 -0.51 3.83 7.04
N GLY A 383 -0.14 4.30 8.23
CA GLY A 383 -0.04 3.51 9.45
C GLY A 383 -1.38 3.14 10.09
N ILE A 384 -2.49 3.79 9.68
CA ILE A 384 -3.85 3.60 10.22
C ILE A 384 -4.66 2.78 9.21
N ARG A 385 -5.04 1.55 9.57
CA ARG A 385 -5.47 0.54 8.59
C ARG A 385 -6.94 0.13 8.64
N ALA A 386 -7.72 0.62 9.60
CA ALA A 386 -9.12 0.26 9.74
C ALA A 386 -9.92 1.33 10.46
N THR A 387 -11.20 1.44 10.11
CA THR A 387 -12.23 2.21 10.81
C THR A 387 -12.72 1.44 12.04
N ILE A 388 -13.03 2.13 13.13
CA ILE A 388 -13.73 1.55 14.30
C ILE A 388 -15.15 2.09 14.33
N GLU A 389 -16.11 1.20 14.19
CA GLU A 389 -17.54 1.53 14.29
C GLU A 389 -17.94 1.91 15.72
N ALA A 390 -19.02 2.69 15.85
CA ALA A 390 -19.57 3.04 17.17
C ALA A 390 -20.04 1.77 17.91
N GLY A 391 -19.63 1.65 19.17
CA GLY A 391 -19.93 0.50 20.02
C GLY A 391 -18.77 0.07 20.90
N ASP A 392 -18.71 -1.22 21.20
CA ASP A 392 -17.65 -1.81 22.02
C ASP A 392 -16.35 -1.88 21.23
N ILE A 393 -15.23 -1.63 21.93
CA ILE A 393 -13.87 -1.71 21.36
C ILE A 393 -13.12 -2.86 22.02
N THR A 394 -12.62 -3.78 21.19
CA THR A 394 -11.74 -4.87 21.61
C THR A 394 -10.27 -4.51 21.37
N MET A 395 -9.37 -5.22 22.06
CA MET A 395 -7.93 -5.08 21.80
C MET A 395 -7.58 -5.44 20.35
N ASN A 396 -8.26 -6.46 19.78
CA ASN A 396 -8.07 -6.87 18.40
C ASN A 396 -8.41 -5.75 17.40
N MET A 397 -9.44 -4.94 17.66
CA MET A 397 -9.77 -3.78 16.82
C MET A 397 -8.62 -2.76 16.78
N ILE A 398 -8.04 -2.42 17.94
CA ILE A 398 -6.89 -1.49 17.99
C ILE A 398 -5.67 -2.08 17.27
N ASN A 399 -5.40 -3.37 17.48
CA ASN A 399 -4.30 -4.06 16.78
C ASN A 399 -4.52 -4.12 15.25
N THR A 400 -5.77 -4.18 14.81
CA THR A 400 -6.11 -4.12 13.37
C THR A 400 -5.96 -2.70 12.81
N VAL A 401 -6.23 -1.67 13.62
CA VAL A 401 -5.98 -0.27 13.24
C VAL A 401 -4.48 0.00 13.12
N LEU A 402 -3.65 -0.56 14.01
CA LEU A 402 -2.20 -0.34 14.11
C LEU A 402 -1.42 -1.66 14.01
N PRO A 403 -1.45 -2.35 12.84
CA PRO A 403 -1.03 -3.75 12.77
C PRO A 403 0.48 -3.96 12.59
N PHE A 404 1.27 -2.88 12.46
CA PHE A 404 2.69 -2.94 12.13
C PHE A 404 3.61 -3.25 13.32
N GLY A 405 3.08 -3.20 14.56
CA GLY A 405 3.89 -3.35 15.77
C GLY A 405 4.87 -2.19 15.97
N ASN A 406 4.58 -1.04 15.40
CA ASN A 406 5.38 0.16 15.58
C ASN A 406 5.38 0.62 17.05
N THR A 407 6.53 1.14 17.49
CA THR A 407 6.72 1.76 18.81
C THR A 407 6.64 3.28 18.71
N VAL A 408 6.32 3.92 19.84
CA VAL A 408 6.37 5.38 19.94
C VAL A 408 7.82 5.85 20.00
N ALA A 409 8.18 6.81 19.18
CA ALA A 409 9.51 7.42 19.13
C ALA A 409 9.42 8.94 19.23
N VAL A 410 10.53 9.58 19.57
CA VAL A 410 10.67 11.04 19.62
C VAL A 410 11.85 11.45 18.76
N VAL A 411 11.62 12.45 17.91
CA VAL A 411 12.65 13.07 17.07
C VAL A 411 12.69 14.57 17.36
N TYR A 412 13.89 15.11 17.55
CA TYR A 412 14.06 16.55 17.71
C TYR A 412 14.43 17.18 16.36
N VAL A 413 13.64 18.16 15.94
CA VAL A 413 13.79 18.86 14.68
C VAL A 413 13.64 20.37 14.87
N THR A 414 14.21 21.15 13.96
CA THR A 414 13.93 22.58 13.85
C THR A 414 12.55 22.83 13.26
N GLY A 415 12.01 24.03 13.44
CA GLY A 415 10.75 24.40 12.80
C GLY A 415 10.85 24.38 11.25
N GLU A 416 12.00 24.70 10.69
CA GLU A 416 12.23 24.56 9.23
C GLU A 416 12.13 23.11 8.79
N GLU A 417 12.73 22.17 9.52
CA GLU A 417 12.65 20.73 9.26
C GLU A 417 11.23 20.17 9.47
N LEU A 418 10.47 20.71 10.45
CA LEU A 418 9.06 20.38 10.64
C LEU A 418 8.20 20.82 9.44
N LEU A 419 8.45 22.02 8.90
CA LEU A 419 7.82 22.50 7.68
C LEU A 419 8.17 21.62 6.48
N GLU A 420 9.45 21.21 6.33
CA GLU A 420 9.90 20.32 5.28
C GLU A 420 9.15 18.98 5.36
N ALA A 421 9.00 18.41 6.56
CA ALA A 421 8.28 17.16 6.76
C ALA A 421 6.82 17.25 6.29
N LEU A 422 6.10 18.30 6.68
CA LEU A 422 4.70 18.49 6.29
C LEU A 422 4.53 18.82 4.80
N GLU A 423 5.43 19.60 4.22
CA GLU A 423 5.41 19.90 2.77
C GLU A 423 5.65 18.62 1.96
N ALA A 424 6.64 17.79 2.34
CA ALA A 424 6.95 16.54 1.66
C ALA A 424 5.82 15.51 1.82
N SER A 425 5.21 15.42 3.01
CA SER A 425 4.17 14.43 3.29
C SER A 425 2.80 14.76 2.68
N THR A 426 2.67 15.91 2.02
CA THR A 426 1.44 16.35 1.34
C THR A 426 1.65 16.64 -0.15
N TYR A 427 2.78 16.20 -0.74
CA TYR A 427 3.22 16.68 -2.05
C TYR A 427 2.22 16.43 -3.19
N CYS A 428 1.48 15.31 -3.16
CA CYS A 428 0.50 14.96 -4.20
C CYS A 428 -0.96 15.21 -3.77
N THR A 429 -1.22 15.67 -2.52
CA THR A 429 -2.60 15.99 -2.08
C THR A 429 -3.24 17.00 -3.05
N PRO A 430 -4.50 16.76 -3.53
CA PRO A 430 -5.55 15.96 -2.88
C PRO A 430 -5.48 14.45 -3.11
N GLU A 431 -4.59 13.93 -3.95
CA GLU A 431 -4.43 12.49 -4.11
C GLU A 431 -3.91 11.83 -2.82
N ALA A 432 -4.30 10.58 -2.61
CA ALA A 432 -3.95 9.84 -1.41
C ALA A 432 -2.44 9.54 -1.34
N ILE A 433 -1.84 9.72 -0.17
CA ILE A 433 -0.44 9.43 0.09
C ILE A 433 -0.26 8.73 1.44
N GLY A 434 0.57 7.68 1.47
CA GLY A 434 0.86 6.93 2.71
C GLY A 434 1.45 7.80 3.81
N GLY A 435 2.31 8.73 3.46
CA GLY A 435 2.94 9.69 4.37
C GLY A 435 2.03 10.79 4.92
N TYR A 436 0.76 10.89 4.50
CA TYR A 436 -0.12 11.99 4.91
C TYR A 436 -0.13 12.18 6.44
N PRO A 437 0.06 13.43 6.95
CA PRO A 437 0.28 13.65 8.37
C PRO A 437 -1.05 13.68 9.15
N GLN A 438 -1.21 12.76 10.08
CA GLN A 438 -2.16 12.92 11.17
C GLN A 438 -1.42 13.60 12.34
N THR A 439 -1.99 14.61 12.97
CA THR A 439 -1.21 15.48 13.87
C THR A 439 -1.88 15.73 15.23
N SER A 440 -1.06 16.08 16.23
CA SER A 440 -1.50 16.68 17.50
C SER A 440 -0.61 17.87 17.86
N GLY A 441 -1.22 18.97 18.28
CA GLY A 441 -0.51 20.19 18.68
C GLY A 441 -0.04 21.08 17.53
N ILE A 442 -0.31 20.73 16.26
CA ILE A 442 0.05 21.51 15.07
C ILE A 442 -1.22 22.07 14.43
N THR A 443 -1.27 23.38 14.21
CA THR A 443 -2.33 24.00 13.40
C THR A 443 -1.71 24.54 12.12
N TYR A 444 -2.21 24.10 10.96
CA TYR A 444 -1.62 24.47 9.67
C TYR A 444 -2.65 24.61 8.55
N THR A 445 -2.24 25.28 7.49
CA THR A 445 -2.98 25.38 6.23
C THR A 445 -2.22 24.65 5.14
N LEU A 446 -2.91 23.81 4.36
CA LEU A 446 -2.43 23.15 3.18
C LEU A 446 -3.12 23.76 1.94
N ASP A 447 -2.38 24.41 1.06
CA ASP A 447 -2.87 25.00 -0.18
C ASP A 447 -2.62 24.05 -1.35
N THR A 448 -3.61 23.22 -1.67
CA THR A 448 -3.52 22.23 -2.76
C THR A 448 -3.62 22.83 -4.16
N THR A 449 -3.97 24.14 -4.26
CA THR A 449 -3.95 24.86 -5.54
C THR A 449 -2.54 25.18 -6.04
N LYS A 450 -1.53 25.06 -5.14
CA LYS A 450 -0.13 25.25 -5.47
C LYS A 450 0.54 23.93 -5.81
N ALA A 451 1.41 23.98 -6.80
CA ALA A 451 2.25 22.83 -7.12
C ALA A 451 3.34 22.62 -6.04
N TYR A 452 3.69 21.35 -5.82
CA TYR A 452 4.88 21.00 -5.05
C TYR A 452 6.13 21.44 -5.82
N ASP A 453 7.02 22.17 -5.16
CA ASP A 453 8.30 22.60 -5.76
C ASP A 453 9.34 21.50 -5.54
N GLN A 454 9.32 20.50 -6.43
CA GLN A 454 10.16 19.30 -6.35
C GLN A 454 11.66 19.64 -6.49
N GLY A 455 12.44 19.18 -5.53
CA GLY A 455 13.91 19.27 -5.51
C GLY A 455 14.58 17.97 -5.94
N ASP A 456 15.69 17.65 -5.27
CA ASP A 456 16.45 16.42 -5.51
C ASP A 456 15.85 15.26 -4.70
N LEU A 457 16.15 14.01 -5.10
CA LEU A 457 15.82 12.84 -4.29
C LEU A 457 16.41 12.96 -2.89
N TYR A 458 15.66 12.55 -1.90
CA TYR A 458 16.19 12.39 -0.56
C TYR A 458 17.27 11.30 -0.51
N ILE A 459 18.28 11.55 0.32
CA ILE A 459 19.34 10.57 0.62
C ILE A 459 19.20 10.15 2.08
N LEU A 460 19.05 8.86 2.32
CA LEU A 460 19.02 8.27 3.65
C LEU A 460 20.11 7.19 3.74
N ASP A 461 21.00 7.29 4.73
CA ASP A 461 22.15 6.38 4.93
C ASP A 461 23.03 6.21 3.68
N GLY A 462 23.10 7.26 2.83
CA GLY A 462 23.91 7.28 1.60
C GLY A 462 23.26 6.61 0.39
N LYS A 463 22.03 6.16 0.50
CA LYS A 463 21.20 5.63 -0.60
C LYS A 463 20.16 6.66 -1.01
N GLU A 464 19.86 6.75 -2.30
CA GLU A 464 18.70 7.50 -2.81
C GLU A 464 17.42 6.82 -2.34
N THR A 465 16.44 7.65 -1.93
CA THR A 465 15.09 7.18 -1.59
C THR A 465 14.17 7.26 -2.80
N THR A 466 12.89 7.02 -2.60
CA THR A 466 11.87 7.13 -3.66
C THR A 466 11.11 8.46 -3.61
N TYR A 467 11.43 9.34 -2.67
CA TYR A 467 10.80 10.65 -2.50
C TYR A 467 11.76 11.81 -2.74
N TYR A 468 11.19 12.92 -3.16
CA TYR A 468 11.91 14.15 -3.47
C TYR A 468 11.78 15.17 -2.34
N ALA A 469 12.87 15.82 -1.97
CA ALA A 469 12.83 16.95 -1.05
C ALA A 469 12.09 18.14 -1.68
N PRO A 470 11.40 18.99 -0.90
CA PRO A 470 10.92 20.26 -1.42
C PRO A 470 12.11 21.18 -1.66
N LYS A 471 12.15 21.82 -2.83
CA LYS A 471 13.13 22.87 -3.13
C LYS A 471 12.78 24.16 -2.40
N SER A 472 11.50 24.40 -2.18
CA SER A 472 10.96 25.48 -1.36
C SER A 472 9.58 25.12 -0.81
N ILE A 473 9.26 25.66 0.37
CA ILE A 473 7.95 25.48 0.98
C ILE A 473 6.93 26.37 0.25
N GLN A 474 5.93 25.76 -0.36
CA GLN A 474 4.91 26.43 -1.16
C GLN A 474 3.50 26.22 -0.65
N ARG A 475 3.19 25.02 -0.17
CA ARG A 475 1.84 24.51 0.09
C ARG A 475 1.48 24.60 1.56
N VAL A 476 2.40 24.29 2.47
CA VAL A 476 2.15 24.24 3.91
C VAL A 476 2.50 25.55 4.60
N THR A 477 1.63 25.99 5.49
CA THR A 477 1.88 27.11 6.40
C THR A 477 1.46 26.69 7.81
N ILE A 478 2.43 26.47 8.71
CA ILE A 478 2.14 26.24 10.13
C ILE A 478 1.74 27.58 10.76
N THR A 479 0.55 27.64 11.34
CA THR A 479 -0.02 28.86 11.92
C THR A 479 0.16 28.91 13.44
N ALA A 480 0.13 27.76 14.11
CA ALA A 480 0.36 27.68 15.55
C ALA A 480 0.88 26.29 15.96
N ILE A 481 1.64 26.26 17.07
CA ILE A 481 2.03 25.06 17.79
C ILE A 481 1.47 25.18 19.22
N ASN A 482 0.61 24.23 19.61
CA ASN A 482 -0.07 24.23 20.90
C ASN A 482 -0.72 25.59 21.25
N GLY A 483 -1.27 26.27 20.24
CA GLY A 483 -1.92 27.58 20.36
C GLY A 483 -0.97 28.77 20.39
N GLU A 484 0.34 28.58 20.37
CA GLU A 484 1.35 29.64 20.28
C GLU A 484 1.82 29.85 18.84
N ALA A 485 2.37 31.02 18.53
CA ALA A 485 2.89 31.34 17.21
C ALA A 485 4.07 30.42 16.86
N PHE A 486 4.03 29.87 15.65
CA PHE A 486 5.11 29.02 15.13
C PHE A 486 6.44 29.80 14.98
N ASP A 487 7.54 29.22 15.45
CA ASP A 487 8.89 29.73 15.27
C ASP A 487 9.72 28.73 14.43
N PRO A 488 10.10 29.06 13.18
CA PRO A 488 10.89 28.16 12.34
C PRO A 488 12.30 27.88 12.89
N ALA A 489 12.82 28.71 13.78
CA ALA A 489 14.15 28.54 14.39
C ALA A 489 14.14 27.75 15.71
N ALA A 490 12.96 27.52 16.29
CA ALA A 490 12.86 26.77 17.53
C ALA A 490 13.07 25.27 17.31
N THR A 491 13.41 24.55 18.40
CA THR A 491 13.44 23.09 18.39
C THR A 491 12.10 22.54 18.86
N TYR A 492 11.59 21.56 18.13
CA TYR A 492 10.37 20.83 18.40
C TYR A 492 10.69 19.36 18.69
N ALA A 493 10.01 18.77 19.67
CA ALA A 493 10.00 17.35 19.90
C ALA A 493 8.80 16.76 19.16
N VAL A 494 9.04 16.07 18.06
CA VAL A 494 8.01 15.36 17.31
C VAL A 494 7.88 13.96 17.87
N VAL A 495 6.75 13.68 18.52
CA VAL A 495 6.36 12.33 18.92
C VAL A 495 5.75 11.63 17.71
N THR A 496 6.36 10.54 17.28
CA THR A 496 5.97 9.83 16.07
C THR A 496 6.14 8.32 16.28
N ASN A 497 5.96 7.53 15.25
CA ASN A 497 6.27 6.10 15.30
C ASN A 497 7.73 5.83 14.86
N ASN A 498 8.27 4.67 15.24
CA ASN A 498 9.66 4.30 14.94
C ASN A 498 9.93 4.14 13.43
N PHE A 499 8.91 3.87 12.61
CA PHE A 499 9.01 3.85 11.14
C PHE A 499 9.25 5.27 10.59
N CYS A 500 8.40 6.25 10.94
CA CYS A 500 8.60 7.64 10.52
C CYS A 500 9.89 8.23 11.08
N SER A 501 10.25 7.91 12.34
CA SER A 501 11.49 8.40 12.96
C SER A 501 12.75 7.86 12.26
N ALA A 502 12.65 6.69 11.62
CA ALA A 502 13.72 6.12 10.80
C ALA A 502 13.77 6.69 9.37
N GLY A 503 12.87 7.59 9.01
CA GLY A 503 12.79 8.19 7.67
C GLY A 503 11.84 7.48 6.71
N GLY A 504 10.95 6.64 7.22
CA GLY A 504 9.93 5.95 6.44
C GLY A 504 8.94 6.92 5.79
N ASP A 505 8.27 6.48 4.74
CA ASP A 505 7.46 7.32 3.87
C ASP A 505 8.26 8.58 3.44
N THR A 506 7.64 9.74 3.54
CA THR A 506 8.22 11.06 3.19
C THR A 506 8.98 11.72 4.34
N TYR A 507 9.10 11.07 5.51
CA TYR A 507 9.69 11.65 6.71
C TYR A 507 11.22 11.53 6.76
N ASN A 508 11.87 11.61 5.62
CA ASN A 508 13.33 11.53 5.49
C ASN A 508 14.07 12.50 6.42
N VAL A 509 13.50 13.69 6.63
CA VAL A 509 14.07 14.70 7.53
C VAL A 509 14.16 14.19 8.98
N PHE A 510 13.25 13.33 9.42
CA PHE A 510 13.30 12.72 10.75
C PHE A 510 14.42 11.67 10.83
N GLY A 511 14.57 10.82 9.79
CA GLY A 511 15.64 9.84 9.71
C GLY A 511 17.05 10.44 9.65
N ARG A 512 17.18 11.70 9.23
CA ARG A 512 18.45 12.45 9.23
C ARG A 512 18.75 13.14 10.55
N SER A 513 17.79 13.21 11.48
CA SER A 513 18.02 13.83 12.79
C SER A 513 19.08 13.05 13.57
N THR A 514 20.00 13.77 14.18
CA THR A 514 21.02 13.19 15.07
C THR A 514 20.54 13.05 16.51
N SER A 515 19.31 13.47 16.81
CA SER A 515 18.73 13.46 18.13
C SER A 515 17.33 12.84 18.10
N SER A 516 17.26 11.56 18.42
CA SER A 516 16.01 10.81 18.50
C SER A 516 16.15 9.67 19.52
N PHE A 517 15.02 9.17 20.01
CA PHE A 517 14.98 7.94 20.78
C PHE A 517 13.66 7.21 20.56
N ASP A 518 13.73 5.88 20.59
CA ASP A 518 12.57 5.00 20.59
C ASP A 518 12.24 4.64 22.03
N THR A 519 10.98 4.77 22.42
CA THR A 519 10.52 4.45 23.79
C THR A 519 10.43 2.94 24.00
N GLY A 520 10.32 2.15 22.93
CA GLY A 520 10.02 0.73 22.96
C GLY A 520 8.58 0.40 23.38
N ILE A 521 7.70 1.40 23.53
CA ILE A 521 6.29 1.20 23.89
C ILE A 521 5.48 1.05 22.60
N PRO A 522 4.75 -0.05 22.38
CA PRO A 522 3.92 -0.23 21.21
C PRO A 522 2.82 0.84 21.08
N MET A 523 2.56 1.30 19.85
CA MET A 523 1.54 2.31 19.58
C MET A 523 0.13 1.85 19.95
N ASP A 524 -0.21 0.62 19.66
CA ASP A 524 -1.49 0.00 19.99
C ASP A 524 -1.72 -0.06 21.49
N GLU A 525 -0.71 -0.47 22.28
CA GLU A 525 -0.76 -0.42 23.74
C GLU A 525 -0.91 1.01 24.25
N THR A 526 -0.22 1.97 23.62
CA THR A 526 -0.30 3.40 23.96
C THR A 526 -1.73 3.93 23.80
N VAL A 527 -2.40 3.62 22.67
CA VAL A 527 -3.80 4.01 22.42
C VAL A 527 -4.73 3.34 23.45
N MET A 528 -4.55 2.04 23.72
CA MET A 528 -5.36 1.33 24.72
C MET A 528 -5.22 1.93 26.12
N GLN A 529 -4.00 2.28 26.52
CA GLN A 529 -3.74 2.95 27.82
C GLN A 529 -4.36 4.34 27.88
N PHE A 530 -4.22 5.16 26.84
CA PHE A 530 -4.81 6.48 26.77
C PHE A 530 -6.34 6.43 26.89
N VAL A 531 -6.99 5.54 26.14
CA VAL A 531 -8.45 5.37 26.23
C VAL A 531 -8.87 4.93 27.63
N SER A 532 -8.12 4.05 28.27
CA SER A 532 -8.46 3.53 29.59
C SER A 532 -8.20 4.55 30.71
N GLU A 533 -7.03 5.21 30.68
CA GLU A 533 -6.58 6.06 31.78
C GLU A 533 -7.03 7.52 31.68
N VAL A 534 -7.18 8.06 30.46
CA VAL A 534 -7.51 9.47 30.22
C VAL A 534 -8.99 9.64 29.88
N LEU A 535 -9.54 8.71 29.08
CA LEU A 535 -10.93 8.77 28.61
C LEU A 535 -11.89 7.88 29.43
N ASP A 536 -11.43 7.33 30.56
CA ASP A 536 -12.22 6.44 31.44
C ASP A 536 -12.93 5.31 30.66
N GLY A 537 -12.27 4.76 29.62
CA GLY A 537 -12.79 3.68 28.77
C GLY A 537 -13.91 4.11 27.82
N THR A 538 -14.12 5.40 27.59
CA THR A 538 -15.18 5.88 26.70
C THR A 538 -14.69 7.01 25.80
N ILE A 539 -14.70 6.78 24.49
CA ILE A 539 -14.43 7.80 23.47
C ILE A 539 -15.75 8.49 23.15
N THR A 540 -15.89 9.74 23.62
CA THR A 540 -17.16 10.48 23.55
C THR A 540 -17.29 11.28 22.26
N ALA A 541 -18.53 11.57 21.84
CA ALA A 541 -18.82 12.45 20.71
C ALA A 541 -18.33 13.89 20.94
N GLU A 542 -18.23 14.33 22.19
CA GLU A 542 -17.69 15.66 22.53
C GLU A 542 -16.18 15.74 22.24
N ALA A 543 -15.43 14.67 22.54
CA ALA A 543 -13.98 14.66 22.40
C ALA A 543 -13.53 14.36 20.95
N TYR A 544 -14.14 13.35 20.30
CA TYR A 544 -13.68 12.83 18.99
C TYR A 544 -14.83 12.62 17.99
N GLY A 545 -15.95 13.36 18.11
CA GLY A 545 -17.08 13.23 17.18
C GLY A 545 -16.82 13.78 15.79
N GLN A 546 -15.82 14.63 15.65
CA GLN A 546 -15.35 15.21 14.38
C GLN A 546 -13.82 15.37 14.47
N PRO A 547 -13.11 15.45 13.32
CA PRO A 547 -11.73 15.91 13.31
C PRO A 547 -11.60 17.25 14.05
N ARG A 548 -10.46 17.47 14.68
CA ARG A 548 -10.21 18.66 15.52
C ARG A 548 -10.24 19.97 14.74
N GLY A 549 -9.96 19.93 13.44
CA GLY A 549 -9.86 21.08 12.56
C GLY A 549 -8.53 21.81 12.74
N SER A 550 -7.48 21.09 13.10
CA SER A 550 -6.10 21.60 13.13
C SER A 550 -5.54 21.83 11.74
N GLU A 551 -6.07 21.13 10.75
CA GLU A 551 -5.77 21.33 9.36
C GLU A 551 -6.85 22.18 8.65
N THR A 552 -6.41 23.07 7.75
CA THR A 552 -7.28 23.79 6.81
C THR A 552 -6.77 23.59 5.39
N GLN A 553 -7.52 22.86 4.55
CA GLN A 553 -7.19 22.70 3.14
C GLN A 553 -7.81 23.83 2.30
N ILE A 554 -6.99 24.46 1.46
CA ILE A 554 -7.42 25.36 0.37
C ILE A 554 -7.41 24.52 -0.91
N ARG A 555 -8.61 24.36 -1.50
CA ARG A 555 -8.82 23.54 -2.70
C ARG A 555 -9.24 24.39 -3.89
#